data_38ac325c228015bd811d8624202ff474
#
_entry.id   38ac325c228015bd811d8624202ff474
#
_cell.length_a   1.000
_cell.length_b   1.000
_cell.length_c   1.000
_cell.angle_alpha   90.00
_cell.angle_beta   90.00
_cell.angle_gamma   90.00
#
_symmetry.space_group_name_H-M   'P 1'
#
loop_
_entity.id
_entity.type
_entity.pdbx_description
1 polymer ?
#
loop_
_entity_poly.entity_id
_entity_poly.type
_entity_poly.pdbx_seq_one_letter_code
_entity_poly.pdbx_strand_id
1 'polypeptide(L)'
;MEKTNKKIPTTEELNACIKESVVSVTDVYEQPPVVLMVGDATIGTLGNFSASIGKAKSKKTFNVSAIVASALCNGTVLHYRASFPEGKRKILYIDTEQAEYHCKKVLARILQMADFPNDKNADNLIMLGLRKYSPEMRLAIVGQAIDSIPDLGLVIIDGIRDFLYDINSPNESTEIISKFMQWTGYHQHLLRMLLFNIS
;
A
#
# COMPACT_ATOMS: atom_id res chain seq x y z
N MET A 1 -13.89 25.31 13.94
CA MET A 1 -14.57 24.33 13.09
C MET A 1 -14.98 25.05 11.81
N GLU A 2 -14.10 25.09 10.83
CA GLU A 2 -14.43 25.60 9.50
C GLU A 2 -15.25 24.54 8.77
N LYS A 3 -16.53 24.88 8.50
CA LYS A 3 -17.35 24.11 7.57
C LYS A 3 -16.75 24.29 6.18
N THR A 4 -16.04 23.30 5.69
CA THR A 4 -15.65 23.22 4.28
C THR A 4 -16.95 23.24 3.47
N ASN A 5 -17.22 24.37 2.85
CA ASN A 5 -18.35 24.56 1.93
C ASN A 5 -18.06 23.68 0.70
N LYS A 6 -18.51 22.41 0.69
CA LYS A 6 -18.40 21.56 -0.49
C LYS A 6 -19.21 22.22 -1.60
N LYS A 7 -18.54 22.81 -2.58
CA LYS A 7 -19.16 23.37 -3.79
C LYS A 7 -19.94 22.23 -4.46
N ILE A 8 -21.25 22.42 -4.61
CA ILE A 8 -22.10 21.50 -5.37
C ILE A 8 -21.76 21.67 -6.85
N PRO A 9 -21.35 20.57 -7.56
CA PRO A 9 -21.02 20.68 -8.98
C PRO A 9 -22.19 21.17 -9.82
N THR A 10 -21.90 21.96 -10.85
CA THR A 10 -22.92 22.40 -11.81
C THR A 10 -23.35 21.23 -12.72
N THR A 11 -24.50 21.36 -13.37
CA THR A 11 -24.98 20.37 -14.35
C THR A 11 -24.00 20.20 -15.50
N GLU A 12 -23.35 21.26 -15.92
CA GLU A 12 -22.32 21.24 -16.99
C GLU A 12 -21.07 20.48 -16.54
N GLU A 13 -20.58 20.72 -15.33
CA GLU A 13 -19.46 19.98 -14.74
C GLU A 13 -19.80 18.47 -14.63
N LEU A 14 -21.01 18.14 -14.20
CA LEU A 14 -21.46 16.75 -14.09
C LEU A 14 -21.57 16.08 -15.48
N ASN A 15 -22.10 16.76 -16.47
CA ASN A 15 -22.20 16.23 -17.83
C ASN A 15 -20.82 16.02 -18.47
N ALA A 16 -19.85 16.89 -18.21
CA ALA A 16 -18.46 16.69 -18.64
C ALA A 16 -17.86 15.44 -18.00
N CYS A 17 -18.01 15.27 -16.67
CA CYS A 17 -17.54 14.07 -15.96
C CYS A 17 -18.20 12.79 -16.48
N ILE A 18 -19.52 12.82 -16.75
CA ILE A 18 -20.22 11.67 -17.32
C ILE A 18 -19.62 11.29 -18.68
N LYS A 19 -19.39 12.28 -19.55
CA LYS A 19 -18.82 12.03 -20.87
C LYS A 19 -17.42 11.45 -20.81
N GLU A 20 -16.58 11.92 -19.91
CA GLU A 20 -15.21 11.41 -19.67
C GLU A 20 -15.21 10.01 -19.03
N SER A 21 -16.28 9.67 -18.31
CA SER A 21 -16.39 8.38 -17.59
C SER A 21 -16.98 7.25 -18.44
N VAL A 22 -17.42 7.54 -19.67
CA VAL A 22 -17.95 6.49 -20.57
C VAL A 22 -16.82 5.58 -21.00
N VAL A 23 -16.96 4.28 -20.74
CA VAL A 23 -16.05 3.21 -21.18
C VAL A 23 -16.66 2.51 -22.38
N SER A 24 -15.93 2.38 -23.49
CA SER A 24 -16.36 1.68 -24.68
C SER A 24 -15.54 0.40 -24.91
N VAL A 25 -16.17 -0.63 -25.43
CA VAL A 25 -15.48 -1.85 -25.86
C VAL A 25 -14.50 -1.63 -27.02
N THR A 26 -14.63 -0.49 -27.70
CA THR A 26 -13.72 -0.07 -28.78
C THR A 26 -12.51 0.72 -28.27
N ASP A 27 -12.51 1.11 -27.00
CA ASP A 27 -11.38 1.85 -26.41
C ASP A 27 -10.20 0.90 -26.20
N VAL A 28 -9.02 1.40 -26.47
CA VAL A 28 -7.77 0.67 -26.22
C VAL A 28 -7.14 1.17 -24.95
N TYR A 29 -7.11 0.31 -23.93
CA TYR A 29 -6.46 0.59 -22.66
C TYR A 29 -5.19 -0.23 -22.53
N GLU A 30 -4.13 0.40 -22.01
CA GLU A 30 -2.93 -0.34 -21.64
C GLU A 30 -3.22 -1.19 -20.39
N GLN A 31 -2.85 -2.46 -20.44
CA GLN A 31 -2.97 -3.33 -19.28
C GLN A 31 -1.96 -2.88 -18.21
N PRO A 32 -2.42 -2.61 -16.97
CA PRO A 32 -1.50 -2.29 -15.89
C PRO A 32 -0.45 -3.39 -15.68
N PRO A 33 0.83 -3.05 -15.52
CA PRO A 33 1.89 -4.02 -15.29
C PRO A 33 1.58 -4.94 -14.10
N VAL A 34 1.62 -6.25 -14.32
CA VAL A 34 1.57 -7.25 -13.24
C VAL A 34 2.92 -7.23 -12.52
N VAL A 35 2.92 -6.86 -11.26
CA VAL A 35 4.16 -6.68 -10.49
C VAL A 35 4.31 -7.68 -9.35
N LEU A 36 3.24 -8.38 -8.97
CA LEU A 36 3.27 -9.35 -7.88
C LEU A 36 2.37 -10.55 -8.17
N MET A 37 2.93 -11.74 -8.02
CA MET A 37 2.23 -13.01 -8.23
C MET A 37 2.48 -13.98 -7.06
N VAL A 38 1.56 -14.92 -6.87
CA VAL A 38 1.72 -16.11 -6.03
C VAL A 38 1.42 -17.34 -6.87
N GLY A 39 2.42 -18.18 -7.11
CA GLY A 39 2.32 -19.19 -8.16
C GLY A 39 1.96 -18.52 -9.50
N ASP A 40 0.87 -18.97 -10.13
CA ASP A 40 0.36 -18.41 -11.39
C ASP A 40 -0.71 -17.34 -11.21
N ALA A 41 -1.11 -17.03 -9.97
CA ALA A 41 -2.13 -16.04 -9.67
C ALA A 41 -1.55 -14.64 -9.51
N THR A 42 -2.10 -13.67 -10.25
CA THR A 42 -1.80 -12.25 -10.07
C THR A 42 -2.40 -11.76 -8.76
N ILE A 43 -1.58 -11.17 -7.89
CA ILE A 43 -2.01 -10.57 -6.62
C ILE A 43 -1.72 -9.08 -6.51
N GLY A 44 -1.09 -8.50 -7.54
CA GLY A 44 -0.83 -7.06 -7.58
C GLY A 44 -0.45 -6.56 -8.96
N THR A 45 -1.05 -5.44 -9.34
CA THR A 45 -0.71 -4.64 -10.53
C THR A 45 -0.42 -3.21 -10.09
N LEU A 46 0.39 -2.47 -10.85
CA LEU A 46 0.59 -1.05 -10.58
C LEU A 46 -0.72 -0.27 -10.71
N GLY A 47 -0.86 0.81 -9.93
CA GLY A 47 -2.07 1.63 -9.94
C GLY A 47 -3.26 1.04 -9.16
N ASN A 48 -3.09 -0.12 -8.53
CA ASN A 48 -4.14 -0.79 -7.77
C ASN A 48 -3.75 -1.00 -6.31
N PHE A 49 -4.75 -1.29 -5.48
CA PHE A 49 -4.51 -1.73 -4.11
C PHE A 49 -5.13 -3.10 -3.86
N SER A 50 -4.58 -3.82 -2.90
CA SER A 50 -5.12 -5.10 -2.45
C SER A 50 -5.05 -5.20 -0.93
N ALA A 51 -6.01 -5.92 -0.34
CA ALA A 51 -6.08 -6.15 1.09
C ALA A 51 -5.90 -7.64 1.41
N SER A 52 -5.10 -7.94 2.44
CA SER A 52 -5.01 -9.28 3.01
C SER A 52 -5.77 -9.33 4.33
N ILE A 53 -6.80 -10.17 4.39
CA ILE A 53 -7.62 -10.36 5.58
C ILE A 53 -7.31 -11.73 6.17
N GLY A 54 -7.29 -11.84 7.48
CA GLY A 54 -7.08 -13.15 8.13
C GLY A 54 -7.13 -13.04 9.64
N LYS A 55 -7.46 -14.16 10.30
CA LYS A 55 -7.56 -14.25 11.77
C LYS A 55 -6.24 -13.86 12.44
N ALA A 56 -6.32 -13.42 13.70
CA ALA A 56 -5.14 -13.18 14.52
C ALA A 56 -4.23 -14.45 14.52
N LYS A 57 -2.91 -14.27 14.57
CA LYS A 57 -1.90 -15.34 14.51
C LYS A 57 -1.85 -16.17 13.21
N SER A 58 -2.47 -15.73 12.12
CA SER A 58 -2.46 -16.43 10.82
C SER A 58 -1.15 -16.26 10.01
N LYS A 59 -0.04 -15.89 10.65
CA LYS A 59 1.28 -15.68 10.02
C LYS A 59 1.29 -14.61 8.92
N LYS A 60 0.37 -13.64 8.96
CA LYS A 60 0.25 -12.56 7.97
C LYS A 60 1.56 -11.80 7.77
N THR A 61 2.17 -11.34 8.85
CA THR A 61 3.45 -10.60 8.80
C THR A 61 4.58 -11.44 8.18
N PHE A 62 4.55 -12.78 8.33
CA PHE A 62 5.51 -13.65 7.66
C PHE A 62 5.29 -13.66 6.14
N ASN A 63 4.05 -13.82 5.69
CA ASN A 63 3.72 -13.79 4.27
C ASN A 63 4.05 -12.43 3.64
N VAL A 64 3.76 -11.34 4.35
CA VAL A 64 4.14 -9.99 3.90
C VAL A 64 5.65 -9.81 3.85
N SER A 65 6.38 -10.35 4.83
CA SER A 65 7.86 -10.34 4.75
C SER A 65 8.37 -11.02 3.47
N ALA A 66 7.76 -12.15 3.07
CA ALA A 66 8.12 -12.85 1.84
C ALA A 66 7.75 -12.06 0.57
N ILE A 67 6.59 -11.38 0.57
CA ILE A 67 6.18 -10.47 -0.51
C ILE A 67 7.18 -9.32 -0.66
N VAL A 68 7.51 -8.67 0.45
CA VAL A 68 8.47 -7.54 0.44
C VAL A 68 9.86 -8.02 0.05
N ALA A 69 10.29 -9.19 0.50
CA ALA A 69 11.56 -9.78 0.11
C ALA A 69 11.60 -10.08 -1.40
N SER A 70 10.51 -10.63 -1.97
CA SER A 70 10.43 -10.85 -3.42
C SER A 70 10.49 -9.54 -4.21
N ALA A 71 9.84 -8.48 -3.72
CA ALA A 71 9.92 -7.16 -4.32
C ALA A 71 11.32 -6.53 -4.20
N LEU A 72 11.99 -6.73 -3.06
CA LEU A 72 13.33 -6.20 -2.79
C LEU A 72 14.39 -6.80 -3.73
N CYS A 73 14.39 -8.13 -3.92
CA CYS A 73 15.26 -8.78 -4.90
C CYS A 73 14.70 -8.74 -6.33
N ASN A 74 13.48 -8.24 -6.51
CA ASN A 74 12.73 -8.25 -7.77
C ASN A 74 12.72 -9.62 -8.44
N GLY A 75 12.43 -10.64 -7.66
CA GLY A 75 12.54 -12.04 -8.04
C GLY A 75 11.56 -12.92 -7.28
N THR A 76 11.93 -14.17 -7.05
CA THR A 76 11.07 -15.16 -6.38
C THR A 76 11.59 -15.45 -4.97
N VAL A 77 10.70 -15.30 -3.98
CA VAL A 77 10.94 -15.69 -2.59
C VAL A 77 9.76 -16.55 -2.13
N LEU A 78 10.03 -17.79 -1.72
CA LEU A 78 9.02 -18.80 -1.46
C LEU A 78 8.08 -18.98 -2.67
N HIS A 79 6.81 -18.63 -2.50
CA HIS A 79 5.78 -18.73 -3.55
C HIS A 79 5.45 -17.38 -4.21
N TYR A 80 6.09 -16.29 -3.76
CA TYR A 80 5.84 -14.95 -4.25
C TYR A 80 6.89 -14.58 -5.29
N ARG A 81 6.43 -14.07 -6.43
CA ARG A 81 7.27 -13.55 -7.49
C ARG A 81 6.94 -12.08 -7.72
N ALA A 82 7.97 -11.25 -7.70
CA ALA A 82 7.86 -9.83 -8.00
C ALA A 82 8.61 -9.48 -9.29
N SER A 83 8.03 -8.55 -10.06
CA SER A 83 8.61 -8.01 -11.29
C SER A 83 8.23 -6.54 -11.42
N PHE A 84 8.88 -5.68 -10.66
CA PHE A 84 8.69 -4.25 -10.71
C PHE A 84 9.53 -3.64 -11.85
N PRO A 85 8.97 -2.74 -12.67
CA PRO A 85 9.72 -2.07 -13.73
C PRO A 85 10.79 -1.14 -13.13
N GLU A 86 11.75 -0.78 -13.96
CA GLU A 86 12.71 0.27 -13.64
C GLU A 86 11.97 1.58 -13.32
N GLY A 87 12.43 2.34 -12.33
CA GLY A 87 11.71 3.53 -11.83
C GLY A 87 10.54 3.22 -10.89
N LYS A 88 10.31 1.93 -10.50
CA LYS A 88 9.30 1.51 -9.53
C LYS A 88 9.85 0.44 -8.56
N ARG A 89 11.10 0.60 -8.13
CA ARG A 89 11.83 -0.41 -7.34
C ARG A 89 11.86 -0.13 -5.84
N LYS A 90 11.46 1.05 -5.38
CA LYS A 90 11.46 1.38 -3.95
C LYS A 90 10.22 0.85 -3.27
N ILE A 91 10.40 0.45 -2.03
CA ILE A 91 9.40 -0.17 -1.17
C ILE A 91 9.29 0.67 0.10
N LEU A 92 8.06 1.05 0.44
CA LEU A 92 7.72 1.68 1.71
C LEU A 92 6.92 0.69 2.56
N TYR A 93 7.49 0.27 3.69
CA TYR A 93 6.81 -0.57 4.67
C TYR A 93 6.44 0.25 5.89
N ILE A 94 5.16 0.26 6.23
CA ILE A 94 4.59 1.00 7.36
C ILE A 94 4.05 -0.01 8.36
N ASP A 95 4.55 0.05 9.59
CA ASP A 95 4.07 -0.74 10.72
C ASP A 95 3.49 0.20 11.78
N THR A 96 2.22 0.03 12.11
CA THR A 96 1.52 0.87 13.09
C THR A 96 1.30 0.18 14.42
N GLU A 97 1.50 -1.13 14.49
CA GLU A 97 1.18 -1.96 15.66
C GLU A 97 2.40 -2.25 16.54
N GLN A 98 3.55 -2.51 15.91
CA GLN A 98 4.71 -3.05 16.60
C GLN A 98 5.64 -1.96 17.16
N ALA A 99 6.32 -2.26 18.27
CA ALA A 99 7.41 -1.45 18.76
C ALA A 99 8.65 -1.56 17.83
N GLU A 100 9.48 -0.54 17.81
CA GLU A 100 10.68 -0.42 16.94
C GLU A 100 11.58 -1.67 16.96
N TYR A 101 11.72 -2.31 18.11
CA TYR A 101 12.48 -3.57 18.23
C TYR A 101 11.89 -4.70 17.37
N HIS A 102 10.56 -4.83 17.33
CA HIS A 102 9.89 -5.85 16.52
C HIS A 102 9.89 -5.49 15.04
N CYS A 103 9.74 -4.21 14.70
CA CYS A 103 9.93 -3.71 13.34
C CYS A 103 11.33 -4.06 12.81
N LYS A 104 12.37 -3.86 13.62
CA LYS A 104 13.75 -4.28 13.29
C LYS A 104 13.86 -5.77 13.00
N LYS A 105 13.14 -6.64 13.76
CA LYS A 105 13.10 -8.09 13.49
C LYS A 105 12.41 -8.44 12.19
N VAL A 106 11.33 -7.72 11.85
CA VAL A 106 10.65 -7.89 10.56
C VAL A 106 11.57 -7.47 9.42
N LEU A 107 12.23 -6.32 9.55
CA LEU A 107 13.20 -5.83 8.57
C LEU A 107 14.35 -6.84 8.35
N ALA A 108 14.96 -7.33 9.43
CA ALA A 108 16.03 -8.34 9.36
C ALA A 108 15.57 -9.63 8.66
N ARG A 109 14.33 -10.08 8.92
CA ARG A 109 13.72 -11.23 8.24
C ARG A 109 13.55 -10.98 6.74
N ILE A 110 13.09 -9.80 6.35
CA ILE A 110 12.93 -9.42 4.94
C ILE A 110 14.27 -9.46 4.23
N LEU A 111 15.31 -8.85 4.82
CA LEU A 111 16.66 -8.85 4.27
C LEU A 111 17.19 -10.29 4.11
N GLN A 112 17.04 -11.11 5.14
CA GLN A 112 17.46 -12.52 5.11
C GLN A 112 16.73 -13.33 4.03
N MET A 113 15.42 -13.14 3.88
CA MET A 113 14.63 -13.83 2.84
C MET A 113 15.01 -13.40 1.42
N ALA A 114 15.47 -12.17 1.25
CA ALA A 114 15.90 -11.60 -0.02
C ALA A 114 17.39 -11.85 -0.32
N ASP A 115 18.10 -12.54 0.58
CA ASP A 115 19.56 -12.78 0.51
C ASP A 115 20.38 -11.46 0.52
N PHE A 116 19.93 -10.49 1.31
CA PHE A 116 20.61 -9.22 1.53
C PHE A 116 21.39 -9.23 2.85
N PRO A 117 22.52 -8.45 2.95
CA PRO A 117 23.24 -8.27 4.20
C PRO A 117 22.35 -7.73 5.33
N ASN A 118 22.53 -8.23 6.55
CA ASN A 118 21.77 -7.80 7.74
C ASN A 118 22.46 -6.71 8.57
N ASP A 119 23.63 -6.25 8.15
CA ASP A 119 24.46 -5.25 8.83
C ASP A 119 24.18 -3.81 8.36
N LYS A 120 23.41 -3.65 7.30
CA LYS A 120 23.00 -2.36 6.75
C LYS A 120 21.57 -2.40 6.18
N ASN A 121 20.95 -1.25 6.06
CA ASN A 121 19.67 -1.11 5.38
C ASN A 121 19.85 -1.30 3.86
N ALA A 122 18.84 -1.87 3.21
CA ALA A 122 18.77 -1.88 1.75
C ALA A 122 18.26 -0.52 1.24
N ASP A 123 18.91 0.04 0.21
CA ASP A 123 18.60 1.36 -0.34
C ASP A 123 17.17 1.45 -0.92
N ASN A 124 16.62 0.30 -1.31
CA ASN A 124 15.28 0.19 -1.91
C ASN A 124 14.17 -0.14 -0.91
N LEU A 125 14.47 -0.26 0.40
CA LEU A 125 13.49 -0.58 1.43
C LEU A 125 13.52 0.44 2.57
N ILE A 126 12.41 1.16 2.70
CA ILE A 126 12.18 2.12 3.78
C ILE A 126 11.13 1.55 4.70
N MET A 127 11.45 1.42 5.99
CA MET A 127 10.51 0.94 7.01
C MET A 127 10.21 2.04 8.02
N LEU A 128 8.92 2.35 8.20
CA LEU A 128 8.42 3.33 9.16
C LEU A 128 7.67 2.63 10.29
N GLY A 129 8.12 2.79 11.53
CA GLY A 129 7.41 2.38 12.74
C GLY A 129 6.57 3.53 13.28
N LEU A 130 5.26 3.49 13.09
CA LEU A 130 4.37 4.62 13.38
C LEU A 130 3.49 4.42 14.63
N ARG A 131 3.73 3.40 15.43
CA ARG A 131 2.92 3.06 16.61
C ARG A 131 2.69 4.23 17.55
N LYS A 132 3.68 5.11 17.74
CA LYS A 132 3.63 6.24 18.70
C LYS A 132 2.80 7.44 18.27
N TYR A 133 2.35 7.48 17.00
CA TYR A 133 1.64 8.64 16.44
C TYR A 133 0.12 8.44 16.46
N SER A 134 -0.63 9.54 16.46
CA SER A 134 -2.09 9.52 16.31
C SER A 134 -2.51 9.10 14.88
N PRO A 135 -3.75 8.64 14.67
CA PRO A 135 -4.25 8.28 13.35
C PRO A 135 -4.03 9.36 12.29
N GLU A 136 -4.34 10.63 12.58
CA GLU A 136 -4.13 11.73 11.63
C GLU A 136 -2.65 11.95 11.32
N MET A 137 -1.79 11.87 12.34
CA MET A 137 -0.37 12.04 12.15
C MET A 137 0.21 10.90 11.30
N ARG A 138 -0.27 9.66 11.49
CA ARG A 138 0.09 8.53 10.65
C ARG A 138 -0.29 8.77 9.19
N LEU A 139 -1.53 9.22 8.92
CA LEU A 139 -1.98 9.56 7.57
C LEU A 139 -1.13 10.65 6.93
N ALA A 140 -0.80 11.70 7.68
CA ALA A 140 0.03 12.80 7.19
C ALA A 140 1.47 12.32 6.88
N ILE A 141 2.08 11.52 7.76
CA ILE A 141 3.42 10.94 7.55
C ILE A 141 3.43 10.03 6.31
N VAL A 142 2.44 9.17 6.17
CA VAL A 142 2.36 8.23 5.03
C VAL A 142 2.16 8.99 3.72
N GLY A 143 1.25 9.96 3.67
CA GLY A 143 1.05 10.81 2.50
C GLY A 143 2.34 11.52 2.09
N GLN A 144 3.00 12.18 3.04
CA GLN A 144 4.27 12.87 2.79
C GLN A 144 5.38 11.92 2.33
N ALA A 145 5.45 10.71 2.90
CA ALA A 145 6.44 9.71 2.49
C ALA A 145 6.17 9.22 1.05
N ILE A 146 4.91 8.97 0.69
CA ILE A 146 4.52 8.57 -0.67
C ILE A 146 4.91 9.66 -1.67
N ASP A 147 4.62 10.92 -1.36
CA ASP A 147 4.89 12.06 -2.26
C ASP A 147 6.40 12.33 -2.42
N SER A 148 7.20 12.03 -1.39
CA SER A 148 8.64 12.37 -1.37
C SER A 148 9.58 11.26 -1.83
N ILE A 149 9.13 10.01 -1.89
CA ILE A 149 9.98 8.89 -2.28
C ILE A 149 9.93 8.70 -3.81
N PRO A 150 11.00 9.00 -4.54
CA PRO A 150 11.05 8.75 -5.98
C PRO A 150 11.08 7.23 -6.23
N ASP A 151 10.61 6.81 -7.39
CA ASP A 151 10.64 5.40 -7.84
C ASP A 151 9.89 4.42 -6.92
N LEU A 152 8.92 4.93 -6.14
CA LEU A 152 8.10 4.12 -5.26
C LEU A 152 7.20 3.18 -6.07
N GLY A 153 7.36 1.87 -5.88
CA GLY A 153 6.58 0.83 -6.57
C GLY A 153 5.65 0.06 -5.64
N LEU A 154 6.06 -0.15 -4.39
CA LEU A 154 5.28 -0.93 -3.43
C LEU A 154 5.14 -0.18 -2.10
N VAL A 155 3.90 -0.04 -1.65
CA VAL A 155 3.58 0.44 -0.29
C VAL A 155 2.90 -0.68 0.48
N ILE A 156 3.44 -1.02 1.63
CA ILE A 156 2.85 -1.97 2.59
C ILE A 156 2.36 -1.21 3.80
N ILE A 157 1.12 -1.48 4.20
CA ILE A 157 0.54 -0.98 5.45
C ILE A 157 0.16 -2.18 6.31
N ASP A 158 0.93 -2.41 7.38
CA ASP A 158 0.66 -3.43 8.40
C ASP A 158 0.02 -2.75 9.60
N GLY A 159 -1.29 -2.98 9.79
CA GLY A 159 -2.09 -2.35 10.84
C GLY A 159 -2.97 -1.19 10.35
N ILE A 160 -3.72 -1.38 9.26
CA ILE A 160 -4.62 -0.34 8.72
C ILE A 160 -5.66 0.17 9.73
N ARG A 161 -6.08 -0.69 10.67
CA ARG A 161 -7.01 -0.33 11.74
C ARG A 161 -6.56 0.89 12.54
N ASP A 162 -5.27 1.03 12.73
CA ASP A 162 -4.68 2.07 13.55
C ASP A 162 -4.67 3.47 12.90
N PHE A 163 -5.19 3.57 11.69
CA PHE A 163 -5.47 4.84 11.00
C PHE A 163 -6.88 5.38 11.29
N LEU A 164 -7.70 4.63 12.05
CA LEU A 164 -9.06 5.00 12.44
C LEU A 164 -9.11 5.27 13.93
N TYR A 165 -9.94 6.22 14.35
CA TYR A 165 -10.33 6.39 15.75
C TYR A 165 -11.45 5.43 16.12
N ASP A 166 -12.45 5.32 15.25
CA ASP A 166 -13.56 4.39 15.43
C ASP A 166 -13.70 3.46 14.21
N ILE A 167 -13.35 2.21 14.42
CA ILE A 167 -13.45 1.18 13.38
C ILE A 167 -14.89 0.92 12.91
N ASN A 168 -15.87 1.25 13.74
CA ASN A 168 -17.29 1.11 13.41
C ASN A 168 -17.86 2.36 12.72
N SER A 169 -17.03 3.41 12.54
CA SER A 169 -17.42 4.61 11.81
C SER A 169 -17.38 4.35 10.29
N PRO A 170 -18.55 4.28 9.60
CA PRO A 170 -18.58 4.13 8.15
C PRO A 170 -17.91 5.29 7.42
N ASN A 171 -17.96 6.50 8.00
CA ASN A 171 -17.37 7.70 7.40
C ASN A 171 -15.84 7.63 7.40
N GLU A 172 -15.22 7.30 8.53
CA GLU A 172 -13.77 7.18 8.63
C GLU A 172 -13.24 6.07 7.70
N SER A 173 -13.91 4.93 7.67
CA SER A 173 -13.54 3.82 6.78
C SER A 173 -13.62 4.20 5.31
N THR A 174 -14.66 4.95 4.91
CA THR A 174 -14.84 5.43 3.53
C THR A 174 -13.75 6.46 3.16
N GLU A 175 -13.43 7.38 4.07
CA GLU A 175 -12.39 8.39 3.86
C GLU A 175 -11.01 7.75 3.66
N ILE A 176 -10.66 6.76 4.46
CA ILE A 176 -9.39 6.04 4.31
C ILE A 176 -9.31 5.29 2.99
N ILE A 177 -10.36 4.54 2.62
CA ILE A 177 -10.39 3.81 1.34
C ILE A 177 -10.25 4.80 0.17
N SER A 178 -10.98 5.92 0.21
CA SER A 178 -10.89 6.96 -0.80
C SER A 178 -9.48 7.55 -0.90
N LYS A 179 -8.80 7.73 0.23
CA LYS A 179 -7.40 8.19 0.29
C LYS A 179 -6.45 7.20 -0.37
N PHE A 180 -6.62 5.89 -0.11
CA PHE A 180 -5.80 4.85 -0.71
C PHE A 180 -6.02 4.74 -2.22
N MET A 181 -7.27 4.84 -2.68
CA MET A 181 -7.56 4.89 -4.12
C MET A 181 -6.89 6.10 -4.79
N GLN A 182 -6.90 7.25 -4.11
CA GLN A 182 -6.24 8.46 -4.59
C GLN A 182 -4.72 8.28 -4.68
N TRP A 183 -4.07 7.72 -3.66
CA TRP A 183 -2.63 7.48 -3.67
C TRP A 183 -2.22 6.49 -4.79
N THR A 184 -2.96 5.40 -5.00
CA THR A 184 -2.66 4.43 -6.06
C THR A 184 -2.88 5.01 -7.45
N GLY A 185 -3.95 5.76 -7.67
CA GLY A 185 -4.27 6.38 -8.96
C GLY A 185 -3.25 7.44 -9.39
N TYR A 186 -2.84 8.32 -8.46
CA TYR A 186 -1.89 9.41 -8.78
C TYR A 186 -0.46 8.94 -8.99
N HIS A 187 0.01 7.99 -8.19
CA HIS A 187 1.43 7.61 -8.16
C HIS A 187 1.75 6.34 -8.92
N GLN A 188 0.73 5.63 -9.42
CA GLN A 188 0.89 4.36 -10.14
C GLN A 188 1.83 3.37 -9.41
N HIS A 189 1.66 3.24 -8.09
CA HIS A 189 2.33 2.20 -7.31
C HIS A 189 1.32 1.17 -6.81
N LEU A 190 1.80 -0.01 -6.42
CA LEU A 190 0.97 -1.02 -5.78
C LEU A 190 0.87 -0.73 -4.28
N LEU A 191 -0.33 -0.42 -3.80
CA LEU A 191 -0.62 -0.34 -2.38
C LEU A 191 -1.13 -1.70 -1.90
N ARG A 192 -0.40 -2.35 -0.99
CA ARG A 192 -0.85 -3.56 -0.34
C ARG A 192 -1.09 -3.30 1.14
N MET A 193 -2.30 -3.57 1.58
CA MET A 193 -2.74 -3.37 2.96
C MET A 193 -2.93 -4.71 3.66
N LEU A 194 -2.59 -4.75 4.94
CA LEU A 194 -2.92 -5.84 5.84
C LEU A 194 -4.04 -5.40 6.77
N LEU A 195 -5.20 -6.04 6.61
CA LEU A 195 -6.30 -5.90 7.54
C LEU A 195 -6.21 -7.00 8.59
N PHE A 196 -6.02 -6.61 9.85
CA PHE A 196 -6.25 -7.51 10.97
C PHE A 196 -7.74 -7.58 11.28
N ASN A 197 -8.16 -8.75 11.69
CA ASN A 197 -9.56 -9.10 11.94
C ASN A 197 -10.38 -7.98 12.54
N ILE A 198 -11.44 -7.60 11.86
CA ILE A 198 -12.60 -6.94 12.43
C ILE A 198 -13.45 -8.09 12.97
N SER A 199 -13.27 -8.44 14.22
CA SER A 199 -14.18 -9.33 14.95
C SER A 199 -15.10 -8.51 15.80
#